data_d9ba0ed97eb91ac8cd1ccc964618f46d
#
_entry.id   d9ba0ed97eb91ac8cd1ccc964618f46d
#
_cell.length_a   1.000
_cell.length_b   1.000
_cell.length_c   1.000
_cell.angle_alpha   90.00
_cell.angle_beta   90.00
_cell.angle_gamma   90.00
#
_symmetry.space_group_name_H-M   'P 1'
#
loop_
_entity.id
_entity.type
_entity.pdbx_description
1 polymer ?
#
loop_
_entity_poly.entity_id
_entity_poly.type
_entity_poly.pdbx_seq_one_letter_code
_entity_poly.pdbx_strand_id
1 'polypeptide(L)'
;MKALSIVLLVFACAAARAQDKSVNAVRSSQEIRKRYIDKEVSFQQYLGSKSLYVDPFIGTGGHGHTYPGATAPFGFMQLSPDTRYEGWDGCGGYHYSDSVIYGFSHTHLSGTGVPDYCDLLLVPQSGTPRTTPGYKDPEKGYGDRFSHEKENAAPGFYEVKLLNQQINVRLTVSERAGMHEYTFLNKKGKKFILIDLDHRDKLLSHGMTINSKQSISGHRVSEAWASKQHFYFHLELSEPFQKSRVIDKDGQHKLLLTFPENTEKILVRVGISAVDAEGARNNLLKEIPDWDFNNVRAKVTKMWDIELARIDFKAPDVKVMTNFYTALYHSFLQPNVFNDVDGRYRGRDNQIHSITDGMKQYTVFSLWDTYRGTHPLYTLVQQKRTNEFIHTFLRQFEQGGDLPVWELSGNETECMIGYHSASVIADAYLKNIKEFDADKALNAMVYTSKINELGKNFFRRNGFISSGDEPESVSKTLEYAYDDFCIAAMATGLGKMDIYSEYYKSSLNFINVYDPQTKFMRARRGGLWYSPFDPTEVNFNYTEANSYQYSLYAPHAVEILTDMMGGKDSLENWLDRLFTTEMKLSGRHQVDITGLIGQYAHGNEPSHHMAYLYNYT
;
A
#
# COMPACT_ATOMS: atom_id res chain seq x y z
N MET A 1 -26.26 5.60 42.21
CA MET A 1 -24.96 4.93 42.53
C MET A 1 -24.83 3.52 41.97
N LYS A 2 -25.88 2.70 41.80
CA LYS A 2 -25.75 1.35 41.23
C LYS A 2 -25.59 1.32 39.71
N ALA A 3 -26.07 2.33 38.97
CA ALA A 3 -25.93 2.38 37.51
C ALA A 3 -24.50 2.78 37.05
N LEU A 4 -23.81 3.60 37.82
CA LEU A 4 -22.44 4.05 37.51
C LEU A 4 -21.40 2.90 37.68
N SER A 5 -21.66 1.99 38.64
CA SER A 5 -20.78 0.84 38.89
C SER A 5 -20.86 -0.23 37.79
N ILE A 6 -21.99 -0.38 37.11
CA ILE A 6 -22.18 -1.35 36.03
C ILE A 6 -21.49 -0.83 34.73
N VAL A 7 -21.56 0.45 34.46
CA VAL A 7 -20.89 1.05 33.29
C VAL A 7 -19.36 0.97 33.43
N LEU A 8 -18.82 1.23 34.63
CA LEU A 8 -17.38 1.07 34.90
C LEU A 8 -16.91 -0.40 34.80
N LEU A 9 -17.76 -1.37 35.20
CA LEU A 9 -17.40 -2.79 35.08
C LEU A 9 -17.44 -3.26 33.61
N VAL A 10 -18.35 -2.77 32.79
CA VAL A 10 -18.43 -3.11 31.35
C VAL A 10 -17.25 -2.50 30.59
N PHE A 11 -16.85 -1.28 30.91
CA PHE A 11 -15.64 -0.67 30.32
C PHE A 11 -14.35 -1.37 30.80
N ALA A 12 -14.28 -1.79 32.06
CA ALA A 12 -13.13 -2.55 32.56
C ALA A 12 -13.05 -3.95 31.90
N CYS A 13 -14.18 -4.64 31.68
CA CYS A 13 -14.20 -5.93 30.99
C CYS A 13 -13.94 -5.79 29.49
N ALA A 14 -14.38 -4.72 28.82
CA ALA A 14 -14.06 -4.45 27.43
C ALA A 14 -12.59 -4.08 27.25
N ALA A 15 -12.04 -3.26 28.15
CA ALA A 15 -10.62 -2.95 28.17
C ALA A 15 -9.74 -4.17 28.48
N ALA A 16 -10.16 -5.04 29.42
CA ALA A 16 -9.45 -6.27 29.73
C ALA A 16 -9.50 -7.29 28.56
N ARG A 17 -10.65 -7.39 27.86
CA ARG A 17 -10.74 -8.25 26.64
C ARG A 17 -10.01 -7.66 25.43
N ALA A 18 -9.93 -6.36 25.30
CA ALA A 18 -9.09 -5.69 24.31
C ALA A 18 -7.59 -5.89 24.65
N GLN A 19 -7.22 -5.79 25.94
CA GLN A 19 -5.86 -6.10 26.40
C GLN A 19 -5.47 -7.56 26.15
N ASP A 20 -6.36 -8.52 26.37
CA ASP A 20 -6.06 -9.96 26.20
C ASP A 20 -5.91 -10.36 24.71
N LYS A 21 -6.65 -9.69 23.81
CA LYS A 21 -6.45 -9.85 22.35
C LYS A 21 -5.23 -9.09 21.82
N SER A 22 -4.88 -7.94 22.41
CA SER A 22 -3.68 -7.18 22.05
C SER A 22 -2.40 -7.78 22.61
N VAL A 23 -2.43 -8.48 23.73
CA VAL A 23 -1.26 -9.15 24.32
C VAL A 23 -0.75 -10.31 23.46
N ASN A 24 -1.62 -10.96 22.67
CA ASN A 24 -1.18 -11.97 21.71
C ASN A 24 -0.71 -11.38 20.37
N ALA A 25 -1.10 -10.15 20.02
CA ALA A 25 -0.66 -9.47 18.79
C ALA A 25 0.64 -8.66 18.98
N VAL A 26 0.94 -8.26 20.20
CA VAL A 26 2.18 -7.55 20.54
C VAL A 26 3.08 -8.53 21.28
N ARG A 27 3.83 -9.34 20.55
CA ARG A 27 5.11 -9.79 21.09
C ARG A 27 5.83 -8.54 21.55
N SER A 28 6.02 -8.42 22.84
CA SER A 28 6.46 -7.17 23.43
C SER A 28 7.70 -6.69 22.69
N SER A 29 7.78 -5.41 22.40
CA SER A 29 9.01 -4.79 21.87
C SER A 29 10.25 -5.19 22.70
N GLN A 30 10.07 -5.68 23.93
CA GLN A 30 11.10 -6.27 24.77
C GLN A 30 11.55 -7.66 24.31
N GLU A 31 10.66 -8.51 23.76
CA GLU A 31 11.06 -9.81 23.19
C GLU A 31 11.71 -9.64 21.83
N ILE A 32 11.21 -8.71 21.02
CA ILE A 32 11.85 -8.29 19.77
C ILE A 32 13.23 -7.72 20.10
N ARG A 33 13.35 -6.79 21.04
CA ARG A 33 14.63 -6.26 21.54
C ARG A 33 15.59 -7.35 21.99
N LYS A 34 15.12 -8.35 22.75
CA LYS A 34 15.95 -9.45 23.26
C LYS A 34 16.49 -10.36 22.16
N ARG A 35 15.75 -10.51 21.04
CA ARG A 35 16.17 -11.27 19.85
C ARG A 35 17.13 -10.49 18.94
N TYR A 36 16.97 -9.16 18.87
CA TYR A 36 17.81 -8.28 18.06
C TYR A 36 19.14 -7.89 18.71
N ILE A 37 19.28 -8.00 20.03
CA ILE A 37 20.56 -7.83 20.71
C ILE A 37 21.37 -9.09 20.44
N ASP A 38 21.82 -9.26 19.21
CA ASP A 38 22.90 -10.16 18.90
C ASP A 38 24.19 -9.62 19.56
N LYS A 39 25.02 -10.50 20.07
CA LYS A 39 26.13 -10.21 20.98
C LYS A 39 27.20 -9.23 20.45
N GLU A 40 27.09 -8.78 19.20
CA GLU A 40 28.10 -7.97 18.50
C GLU A 40 27.83 -6.46 18.46
N VAL A 41 26.65 -5.99 18.90
CA VAL A 41 26.35 -4.55 18.83
C VAL A 41 26.16 -3.99 20.23
N SER A 42 26.95 -2.97 20.57
CA SER A 42 26.87 -2.36 21.90
C SER A 42 25.49 -1.74 22.16
N PHE A 43 24.96 -1.94 23.35
CA PHE A 43 23.66 -1.40 23.80
C PHE A 43 23.50 0.12 23.56
N GLN A 44 24.59 0.86 23.56
CA GLN A 44 24.61 2.31 23.30
C GLN A 44 24.32 2.66 21.83
N GLN A 45 24.67 1.82 20.87
CA GLN A 45 24.34 2.04 19.45
C GLN A 45 22.84 1.86 19.18
N TYR A 46 22.17 1.01 19.96
CA TYR A 46 20.74 0.76 19.83
C TYR A 46 19.86 1.87 20.44
N LEU A 47 20.30 2.57 21.45
CA LEU A 47 19.51 3.60 22.13
C LEU A 47 19.08 4.77 21.23
N GLY A 48 19.72 4.95 20.08
CA GLY A 48 19.36 5.96 19.08
C GLY A 48 18.57 5.45 17.87
N SER A 49 18.50 4.13 17.67
CA SER A 49 17.88 3.53 16.49
C SER A 49 16.36 3.53 16.59
N LYS A 50 15.68 4.18 15.64
CA LYS A 50 14.21 4.27 15.59
C LYS A 50 13.56 2.99 15.04
N SER A 51 14.29 2.23 14.21
CA SER A 51 13.83 0.95 13.66
C SER A 51 13.54 -0.11 14.74
N LEU A 52 14.11 0.04 15.94
CA LEU A 52 13.83 -0.83 17.09
C LEU A 52 12.40 -0.73 17.63
N TYR A 53 11.72 0.36 17.35
CA TYR A 53 10.32 0.57 17.75
C TYR A 53 9.32 0.04 16.72
N VAL A 54 9.78 -0.33 15.52
CA VAL A 54 8.91 -0.83 14.47
C VAL A 54 8.59 -2.31 14.70
N ASP A 55 7.30 -2.65 14.65
CA ASP A 55 6.80 -4.01 14.63
C ASP A 55 6.07 -4.28 13.31
N PRO A 56 6.73 -4.92 12.31
CA PRO A 56 6.12 -5.17 11.00
C PRO A 56 4.92 -6.12 11.04
N PHE A 57 4.63 -6.80 12.16
CA PHE A 57 3.44 -7.64 12.28
C PHE A 57 2.16 -6.84 12.59
N ILE A 58 2.28 -5.59 13.06
CA ILE A 58 1.10 -4.73 13.23
C ILE A 58 0.48 -4.47 11.85
N GLY A 59 -0.83 -4.74 11.73
CA GLY A 59 -1.58 -4.61 10.47
C GLY A 59 -1.57 -5.87 9.59
N THR A 60 -0.89 -6.96 9.96
CA THR A 60 -0.88 -8.21 9.18
C THR A 60 -2.03 -9.17 9.53
N GLY A 61 -2.87 -8.83 10.50
CA GLY A 61 -4.05 -9.60 10.90
C GLY A 61 -5.34 -8.79 10.74
N GLY A 62 -6.49 -9.46 10.88
CA GLY A 62 -7.79 -8.85 10.65
C GLY A 62 -7.92 -8.36 9.20
N HIS A 63 -8.24 -7.08 9.02
CA HIS A 63 -8.39 -6.42 7.71
C HIS A 63 -7.25 -5.43 7.43
N GLY A 64 -6.05 -5.67 7.94
CA GLY A 64 -4.94 -4.71 7.84
C GLY A 64 -4.17 -4.73 6.52
N HIS A 65 -4.19 -5.84 5.78
CA HIS A 65 -3.61 -6.03 4.45
C HIS A 65 -2.12 -5.67 4.31
N THR A 66 -1.36 -5.72 5.41
CA THR A 66 0.09 -5.49 5.38
C THR A 66 0.86 -6.82 5.42
N TYR A 67 2.16 -6.78 5.17
CA TYR A 67 3.05 -7.93 5.18
C TYR A 67 4.28 -7.68 6.09
N PRO A 68 4.87 -8.72 6.73
CA PRO A 68 5.99 -8.56 7.65
C PRO A 68 7.36 -8.64 6.98
N GLY A 69 7.42 -8.82 5.66
CA GLY A 69 8.64 -9.10 4.91
C GLY A 69 9.64 -7.95 4.87
N ALA A 70 10.83 -8.26 4.39
CA ALA A 70 11.90 -7.30 4.23
C ALA A 70 11.62 -6.32 3.09
N THR A 71 11.67 -5.02 3.36
CA THR A 71 11.51 -3.93 2.38
C THR A 71 12.44 -2.78 2.75
N ALA A 72 13.07 -2.14 1.76
CA ALA A 72 13.78 -0.87 1.95
C ALA A 72 12.78 0.30 1.91
N PRO A 73 13.08 1.46 2.50
CA PRO A 73 12.19 2.62 2.40
C PRO A 73 11.89 2.95 0.93
N PHE A 74 10.60 2.97 0.56
CA PHE A 74 10.14 3.19 -0.82
C PHE A 74 10.75 2.23 -1.86
N GLY A 75 11.24 1.05 -1.43
CA GLY A 75 11.94 0.10 -2.28
C GLY A 75 11.02 -0.64 -3.24
N PHE A 76 11.55 -1.03 -4.41
CA PHE A 76 10.85 -1.85 -5.39
C PHE A 76 10.84 -3.34 -4.99
N MET A 77 11.81 -3.79 -4.22
CA MET A 77 11.89 -5.15 -3.68
C MET A 77 11.13 -5.24 -2.35
N GLN A 78 10.04 -5.99 -2.32
CA GLN A 78 9.28 -6.37 -1.12
C GLN A 78 9.35 -7.89 -0.97
N LEU A 79 10.33 -8.38 -0.21
CA LEU A 79 10.63 -9.80 -0.07
C LEU A 79 9.95 -10.37 1.18
N SER A 80 8.86 -11.12 1.00
CA SER A 80 7.98 -11.55 2.10
C SER A 80 7.52 -13.00 1.94
N PRO A 81 7.16 -13.69 3.04
CA PRO A 81 6.47 -14.96 2.96
C PRO A 81 5.04 -14.77 2.46
N ASP A 82 4.57 -15.75 1.67
CA ASP A 82 3.18 -15.85 1.24
C ASP A 82 2.47 -16.96 2.00
N THR A 83 1.41 -16.59 2.74
CA THR A 83 0.60 -17.51 3.54
C THR A 83 -0.82 -17.64 3.01
N ARG A 84 -1.29 -16.63 2.24
CA ARG A 84 -2.65 -16.55 1.71
C ARG A 84 -2.64 -16.10 0.27
N TYR A 85 -3.34 -16.81 -0.60
CA TYR A 85 -3.34 -16.57 -2.06
C TYR A 85 -4.70 -16.10 -2.59
N GLU A 86 -5.77 -16.22 -1.79
CA GLU A 86 -7.14 -15.82 -2.15
C GLU A 86 -7.78 -15.00 -1.02
N GLY A 87 -8.86 -14.31 -1.40
CA GLY A 87 -9.71 -13.53 -0.51
C GLY A 87 -9.16 -12.15 -0.21
N TRP A 88 -10.08 -11.28 0.22
CA TRP A 88 -9.78 -9.88 0.49
C TRP A 88 -8.66 -9.69 1.53
N ASP A 89 -8.71 -10.44 2.63
CA ASP A 89 -7.64 -10.40 3.67
C ASP A 89 -6.28 -10.98 3.19
N GLY A 90 -6.23 -11.55 1.99
CA GLY A 90 -5.02 -12.08 1.37
C GLY A 90 -4.26 -11.11 0.47
N CYS A 91 -4.73 -9.86 0.33
CA CYS A 91 -4.15 -8.88 -0.62
C CYS A 91 -2.66 -8.65 -0.39
N GLY A 92 -2.19 -8.54 0.84
CA GLY A 92 -0.78 -8.40 1.17
C GLY A 92 0.07 -9.69 1.05
N GLY A 93 -0.52 -10.82 0.62
CA GLY A 93 0.18 -12.12 0.51
C GLY A 93 0.36 -12.86 1.83
N TYR A 94 0.39 -12.17 2.95
CA TYR A 94 0.55 -12.71 4.30
C TYR A 94 -0.65 -12.37 5.19
N HIS A 95 -1.06 -13.31 6.04
CA HIS A 95 -2.01 -13.00 7.10
C HIS A 95 -1.62 -13.68 8.41
N TYR A 96 -1.61 -12.93 9.52
CA TYR A 96 -1.09 -13.38 10.82
C TYR A 96 -1.82 -14.60 11.40
N SER A 97 -3.07 -14.86 11.05
CA SER A 97 -3.80 -16.05 11.53
C SER A 97 -3.41 -17.35 10.83
N ASP A 98 -2.59 -17.29 9.77
CA ASP A 98 -2.22 -18.45 8.98
C ASP A 98 -1.09 -19.24 9.66
N SER A 99 -0.97 -20.52 9.33
CA SER A 99 0.03 -21.44 9.88
C SER A 99 0.82 -22.20 8.81
N VAL A 100 0.66 -21.78 7.53
CA VAL A 100 1.33 -22.37 6.37
C VAL A 100 1.95 -21.28 5.53
N ILE A 101 3.23 -21.44 5.17
CA ILE A 101 3.94 -20.62 4.20
C ILE A 101 4.05 -21.41 2.89
N TYR A 102 3.65 -20.81 1.77
CA TYR A 102 3.77 -21.41 0.44
C TYR A 102 5.11 -21.09 -0.24
N GLY A 103 5.79 -20.07 0.21
CA GLY A 103 7.10 -19.65 -0.28
C GLY A 103 7.37 -18.19 0.03
N PHE A 104 8.32 -17.60 -0.70
CA PHE A 104 8.79 -16.23 -0.51
C PHE A 104 8.81 -15.52 -1.85
N SER A 105 7.93 -14.54 -2.04
CA SER A 105 7.83 -13.76 -3.26
C SER A 105 8.47 -12.37 -3.12
N HIS A 106 8.64 -11.65 -4.23
CA HIS A 106 9.56 -10.52 -4.31
C HIS A 106 8.87 -9.17 -4.42
N THR A 107 7.56 -9.16 -4.62
CA THR A 107 6.73 -7.95 -4.69
C THR A 107 5.47 -8.12 -3.84
N HIS A 108 5.10 -7.09 -3.07
CA HIS A 108 3.89 -7.08 -2.23
C HIS A 108 3.30 -5.69 -2.15
N LEU A 109 1.98 -5.58 -2.13
CA LEU A 109 1.27 -4.36 -1.79
C LEU A 109 1.02 -4.29 -0.28
N SER A 110 0.94 -3.09 0.27
CA SER A 110 0.74 -2.86 1.70
C SER A 110 -0.44 -1.93 1.92
N GLY A 111 -1.43 -2.40 2.69
CA GLY A 111 -2.61 -1.62 3.06
C GLY A 111 -3.62 -1.42 1.94
N THR A 112 -3.55 -2.19 0.84
CA THR A 112 -4.47 -2.08 -0.30
C THR A 112 -5.49 -3.20 -0.30
N GLY A 113 -6.66 -2.97 -0.91
CA GLY A 113 -7.69 -3.97 -1.15
C GLY A 113 -7.50 -4.78 -2.44
N VAL A 114 -6.34 -4.67 -3.11
CA VAL A 114 -6.05 -5.35 -4.38
C VAL A 114 -5.01 -6.45 -4.19
N PRO A 115 -5.18 -7.60 -4.85
CA PRO A 115 -4.31 -8.76 -4.68
C PRO A 115 -3.15 -8.85 -5.68
N ASP A 116 -2.84 -7.79 -6.43
CA ASP A 116 -1.74 -7.78 -7.41
C ASP A 116 -0.39 -8.05 -6.75
N TYR A 117 0.61 -8.41 -7.55
CA TYR A 117 1.98 -8.68 -7.14
C TYR A 117 2.20 -10.12 -6.65
N CYS A 118 3.01 -10.33 -5.61
CA CYS A 118 3.55 -11.63 -5.19
C CYS A 118 4.28 -12.35 -6.34
N ASP A 119 5.07 -11.60 -7.12
CA ASP A 119 5.83 -12.11 -8.26
C ASP A 119 7.00 -12.97 -7.83
N LEU A 120 7.30 -14.00 -8.64
CA LEU A 120 8.47 -14.87 -8.47
C LEU A 120 8.54 -15.50 -7.08
N LEU A 121 7.81 -16.59 -6.88
CA LEU A 121 7.86 -17.33 -5.63
C LEU A 121 9.08 -18.28 -5.60
N LEU A 122 9.89 -18.19 -4.56
CA LEU A 122 10.95 -19.16 -4.27
C LEU A 122 10.57 -20.07 -3.10
N VAL A 123 10.68 -21.39 -3.31
CA VAL A 123 10.31 -22.41 -2.31
C VAL A 123 11.49 -23.33 -2.02
N PRO A 124 12.19 -23.16 -0.87
CA PRO A 124 13.22 -24.11 -0.46
C PRO A 124 12.58 -25.40 0.06
N GLN A 125 13.13 -26.57 -0.33
CA GLN A 125 12.62 -27.88 0.06
C GLN A 125 13.74 -28.86 0.36
N SER A 126 13.43 -29.89 1.17
CA SER A 126 14.32 -30.97 1.57
C SER A 126 13.62 -32.33 1.44
N GLY A 127 14.34 -33.37 1.04
CA GLY A 127 13.81 -34.73 0.92
C GLY A 127 13.11 -35.01 -0.41
N THR A 128 11.79 -35.10 -0.45
CA THR A 128 11.00 -35.36 -1.67
C THR A 128 10.39 -34.05 -2.16
N PRO A 129 10.76 -33.57 -3.35
CA PRO A 129 10.28 -32.29 -3.84
C PRO A 129 8.82 -32.35 -4.29
N ARG A 130 8.08 -31.32 -4.02
CA ARG A 130 6.71 -31.09 -4.47
C ARG A 130 6.67 -29.87 -5.38
N THR A 131 5.76 -29.86 -6.35
CA THR A 131 5.67 -28.81 -7.38
C THR A 131 4.32 -28.15 -7.46
N THR A 132 3.36 -28.61 -6.65
CA THR A 132 2.03 -28.00 -6.49
C THR A 132 1.93 -27.33 -5.13
N PRO A 133 1.20 -26.21 -4.98
CA PRO A 133 1.15 -25.48 -3.71
C PRO A 133 0.47 -26.25 -2.58
N GLY A 134 -0.60 -27.01 -2.88
CA GLY A 134 -1.36 -27.73 -1.86
C GLY A 134 -2.29 -26.84 -1.07
N TYR A 135 -2.88 -25.82 -1.67
CA TYR A 135 -3.78 -24.87 -0.99
C TYR A 135 -4.92 -25.53 -0.21
N LYS A 136 -5.50 -26.62 -0.75
CA LYS A 136 -6.56 -27.38 -0.09
C LYS A 136 -6.05 -28.44 0.89
N ASP A 137 -4.81 -28.87 0.74
CA ASP A 137 -4.15 -29.88 1.56
C ASP A 137 -2.63 -29.64 1.54
N PRO A 138 -2.11 -28.82 2.48
CA PRO A 138 -0.70 -28.48 2.53
C PRO A 138 0.24 -29.70 2.62
N GLU A 139 -0.22 -30.80 3.21
CA GLU A 139 0.57 -32.04 3.33
C GLU A 139 0.84 -32.71 1.97
N LYS A 140 0.08 -32.35 0.94
CA LYS A 140 0.27 -32.84 -0.44
C LYS A 140 0.99 -31.83 -1.34
N GLY A 141 1.19 -30.60 -0.88
CA GLY A 141 1.84 -29.52 -1.62
C GLY A 141 3.23 -29.16 -1.11
N TYR A 142 3.77 -28.09 -1.66
CA TYR A 142 5.02 -27.49 -1.19
C TYR A 142 4.82 -26.52 -0.01
N GLY A 143 3.57 -26.20 0.36
CA GLY A 143 3.27 -25.41 1.56
C GLY A 143 3.87 -26.05 2.81
N ASP A 144 4.48 -25.26 3.68
CA ASP A 144 5.13 -25.75 4.89
C ASP A 144 4.56 -25.08 6.14
N ARG A 145 4.46 -25.84 7.21
CA ARG A 145 4.03 -25.35 8.51
C ARG A 145 5.07 -24.44 9.13
N PHE A 146 4.60 -23.38 9.79
CA PHE A 146 5.44 -22.50 10.61
C PHE A 146 4.76 -22.15 11.93
N SER A 147 5.46 -21.44 12.78
CA SER A 147 4.94 -20.94 14.07
C SER A 147 5.46 -19.53 14.32
N HIS A 148 4.60 -18.63 14.75
CA HIS A 148 4.97 -17.27 15.14
C HIS A 148 6.02 -17.20 16.26
N GLU A 149 6.16 -18.25 17.08
CA GLU A 149 7.26 -18.36 18.06
C GLU A 149 8.64 -18.50 17.40
N LYS A 150 8.68 -18.92 16.13
CA LYS A 150 9.91 -19.15 15.34
C LYS A 150 9.96 -18.26 14.13
N GLU A 151 9.24 -17.18 14.18
CA GLU A 151 9.16 -16.13 13.16
C GLU A 151 9.61 -14.80 13.77
N ASN A 152 10.28 -13.97 12.99
CA ASN A 152 10.73 -12.66 13.43
C ASN A 152 10.84 -11.71 12.25
N ALA A 153 10.49 -10.43 12.46
CA ALA A 153 10.54 -9.39 11.46
C ALA A 153 11.09 -8.08 12.02
N ALA A 154 11.74 -7.30 11.17
CA ALA A 154 12.15 -5.93 11.44
C ALA A 154 12.27 -5.17 10.12
N PRO A 155 12.36 -3.84 10.13
CA PRO A 155 12.59 -3.06 8.92
C PRO A 155 13.77 -3.59 8.09
N GLY A 156 13.47 -4.07 6.89
CA GLY A 156 14.47 -4.66 5.98
C GLY A 156 14.93 -6.08 6.30
N PHE A 157 14.25 -6.78 7.23
CA PHE A 157 14.62 -8.13 7.62
C PHE A 157 13.41 -8.98 8.01
N TYR A 158 13.46 -10.28 7.60
CA TYR A 158 12.51 -11.29 8.02
C TYR A 158 13.22 -12.63 8.24
N GLU A 159 12.77 -13.43 9.22
CA GLU A 159 13.23 -14.79 9.41
C GLU A 159 12.11 -15.71 9.90
N VAL A 160 12.17 -17.00 9.51
CA VAL A 160 11.23 -18.02 9.95
C VAL A 160 11.85 -19.41 9.88
N LYS A 161 11.36 -20.34 10.70
CA LYS A 161 11.65 -21.77 10.56
C LYS A 161 10.49 -22.50 9.90
N LEU A 162 10.74 -23.11 8.75
CA LEU A 162 9.86 -24.09 8.10
C LEU A 162 9.93 -25.42 8.85
N LEU A 163 8.79 -25.85 9.42
CA LEU A 163 8.77 -26.91 10.43
C LEU A 163 8.87 -28.31 9.82
N ASN A 164 8.18 -28.59 8.70
CA ASN A 164 8.21 -29.92 8.08
C ASN A 164 9.52 -30.11 7.30
N GLN A 165 9.96 -29.10 6.56
CA GLN A 165 11.20 -29.15 5.78
C GLN A 165 12.46 -28.97 6.63
N GLN A 166 12.33 -28.52 7.88
CA GLN A 166 13.44 -28.23 8.79
C GLN A 166 14.45 -27.27 8.15
N ILE A 167 13.96 -26.13 7.65
CA ILE A 167 14.76 -25.09 7.00
C ILE A 167 14.61 -23.80 7.78
N ASN A 168 15.71 -23.17 8.17
CA ASN A 168 15.69 -21.78 8.60
C ASN A 168 15.84 -20.88 7.37
N VAL A 169 14.95 -19.92 7.26
CA VAL A 169 14.91 -18.91 6.19
C VAL A 169 15.18 -17.55 6.78
N ARG A 170 16.09 -16.78 6.17
CA ARG A 170 16.33 -15.36 6.47
C ARG A 170 16.27 -14.58 5.18
N LEU A 171 15.64 -13.40 5.23
CA LEU A 171 15.43 -12.51 4.10
C LEU A 171 15.93 -11.11 4.44
N THR A 172 16.58 -10.45 3.47
CA THR A 172 16.94 -9.03 3.55
C THR A 172 16.98 -8.43 2.15
N VAL A 173 16.98 -7.11 2.05
CA VAL A 173 16.83 -6.40 0.78
C VAL A 173 17.72 -5.16 0.67
N SER A 174 17.86 -4.68 -0.57
CA SER A 174 18.16 -3.31 -0.95
C SER A 174 16.96 -2.67 -1.65
N GLU A 175 17.12 -1.59 -2.37
CA GLU A 175 16.03 -0.88 -3.03
C GLU A 175 15.39 -1.70 -4.18
N ARG A 176 16.20 -2.48 -4.96
CA ARG A 176 15.78 -3.26 -6.15
C ARG A 176 16.27 -4.70 -6.14
N ALA A 177 16.91 -5.13 -5.07
CA ALA A 177 17.42 -6.49 -4.98
C ALA A 177 17.17 -7.07 -3.59
N GLY A 178 17.06 -8.41 -3.52
CA GLY A 178 16.86 -9.14 -2.28
C GLY A 178 17.84 -10.30 -2.13
N MET A 179 18.05 -10.71 -0.87
CA MET A 179 18.88 -11.85 -0.53
C MET A 179 18.13 -12.80 0.39
N HIS A 180 18.11 -14.07 0.03
CA HIS A 180 17.64 -15.18 0.87
C HIS A 180 18.82 -15.95 1.42
N GLU A 181 18.69 -16.42 2.64
CA GLU A 181 19.56 -17.44 3.24
C GLU A 181 18.71 -18.63 3.68
N TYR A 182 18.95 -19.78 3.09
CA TYR A 182 18.32 -21.05 3.41
C TYR A 182 19.31 -21.96 4.14
N THR A 183 19.09 -22.25 5.42
CA THR A 183 19.91 -23.17 6.20
C THR A 183 19.13 -24.46 6.44
N PHE A 184 19.62 -25.56 5.87
CA PHE A 184 19.01 -26.87 5.95
C PHE A 184 19.46 -27.60 7.23
N LEU A 185 18.55 -27.78 8.17
CA LEU A 185 18.85 -28.43 9.46
C LEU A 185 18.87 -29.96 9.34
N ASN A 186 18.14 -30.51 8.37
CA ASN A 186 18.20 -31.94 8.07
C ASN A 186 19.40 -32.21 7.16
N LYS A 187 20.40 -32.93 7.67
CA LYS A 187 21.62 -33.26 6.94
C LYS A 187 21.43 -34.37 5.90
N LYS A 188 20.33 -35.14 5.99
CA LYS A 188 20.02 -36.23 5.06
C LYS A 188 19.00 -35.77 4.00
N GLY A 189 19.10 -36.36 2.82
CA GLY A 189 18.19 -36.11 1.70
C GLY A 189 18.58 -34.89 0.86
N LYS A 190 18.14 -34.92 -0.38
CA LYS A 190 18.41 -33.90 -1.40
C LYS A 190 17.81 -32.57 -1.01
N LYS A 191 18.42 -31.49 -1.45
CA LYS A 191 17.96 -30.11 -1.27
C LYS A 191 17.45 -29.56 -2.60
N PHE A 192 16.41 -28.75 -2.54
CA PHE A 192 15.76 -28.21 -3.73
C PHE A 192 15.41 -26.74 -3.51
N ILE A 193 15.36 -26.00 -4.61
CA ILE A 193 14.67 -24.72 -4.72
C ILE A 193 13.72 -24.82 -5.90
N LEU A 194 12.44 -24.59 -5.65
CA LEU A 194 11.44 -24.42 -6.70
C LEU A 194 11.29 -22.93 -6.99
N ILE A 195 11.38 -22.57 -8.25
CA ILE A 195 11.04 -21.24 -8.79
C ILE A 195 9.66 -21.39 -9.41
N ASP A 196 8.69 -20.61 -8.93
CA ASP A 196 7.29 -20.67 -9.36
C ASP A 196 6.84 -19.31 -9.88
N LEU A 197 6.40 -19.26 -11.14
CA LEU A 197 5.87 -18.08 -11.80
C LEU A 197 4.32 -18.03 -11.82
N ASP A 198 3.65 -19.11 -11.38
CA ASP A 198 2.18 -19.24 -11.39
C ASP A 198 1.51 -18.80 -10.09
N HIS A 199 2.29 -18.39 -9.10
CA HIS A 199 1.81 -18.27 -7.73
C HIS A 199 0.60 -17.35 -7.58
N ARG A 200 0.60 -16.23 -8.29
CA ARG A 200 -0.42 -15.19 -8.19
C ARG A 200 -0.68 -14.57 -9.57
N ASP A 201 -1.82 -13.95 -9.73
CA ASP A 201 -2.29 -13.23 -10.90
C ASP A 201 -2.34 -14.06 -12.20
N LYS A 202 -3.17 -13.66 -13.13
CA LYS A 202 -3.28 -14.34 -14.43
C LYS A 202 -2.04 -14.10 -15.27
N LEU A 203 -1.33 -15.18 -15.59
CA LEU A 203 -0.11 -15.11 -16.39
C LEU A 203 -0.44 -14.87 -17.87
N LEU A 204 0.12 -13.81 -18.47
CA LEU A 204 0.01 -13.47 -19.89
C LEU A 204 1.23 -13.95 -20.69
N SER A 205 2.42 -13.85 -20.09
CA SER A 205 3.68 -14.28 -20.71
C SER A 205 4.70 -14.63 -19.63
N HIS A 206 5.57 -15.58 -19.92
CA HIS A 206 6.64 -15.99 -19.01
C HIS A 206 7.84 -16.53 -19.77
N GLY A 207 8.98 -16.58 -19.11
CA GLY A 207 10.17 -17.23 -19.61
C GLY A 207 11.25 -17.34 -18.55
N MET A 208 12.00 -18.44 -18.59
CA MET A 208 13.17 -18.63 -17.74
C MET A 208 14.34 -19.14 -18.57
N THR A 209 15.51 -18.56 -18.37
CA THR A 209 16.77 -18.94 -19.01
C THR A 209 17.79 -19.34 -17.93
N ILE A 210 18.30 -20.52 -18.02
CA ILE A 210 19.42 -21.00 -17.20
C ILE A 210 20.72 -20.49 -17.84
N ASN A 211 21.31 -19.45 -17.26
CA ASN A 211 22.57 -18.85 -17.76
C ASN A 211 23.79 -19.70 -17.38
N SER A 212 23.75 -20.30 -16.17
CA SER A 212 24.77 -21.19 -15.65
C SER A 212 24.19 -22.11 -14.56
N LYS A 213 24.99 -22.95 -13.94
CA LYS A 213 24.57 -23.75 -12.76
C LYS A 213 24.35 -22.91 -11.49
N GLN A 214 24.58 -21.61 -11.56
CA GLN A 214 24.40 -20.69 -10.43
C GLN A 214 23.63 -19.44 -10.82
N SER A 215 23.14 -19.31 -12.06
CA SER A 215 22.48 -18.08 -12.52
C SER A 215 21.30 -18.40 -13.45
N ILE A 216 20.17 -17.75 -13.16
CA ILE A 216 18.92 -17.88 -13.89
C ILE A 216 18.35 -16.47 -14.08
N SER A 217 17.89 -16.19 -15.29
CA SER A 217 17.12 -14.97 -15.60
C SER A 217 15.73 -15.36 -16.08
N GLY A 218 14.78 -14.47 -15.94
CA GLY A 218 13.44 -14.72 -16.45
C GLY A 218 12.53 -13.50 -16.38
N HIS A 219 11.32 -13.75 -16.81
CA HIS A 219 10.25 -12.76 -16.76
C HIS A 219 8.90 -13.41 -16.54
N ARG A 220 7.98 -12.62 -16.01
CA ARG A 220 6.54 -12.85 -16.13
C ARG A 220 5.86 -11.55 -16.51
N VAL A 221 4.80 -11.66 -17.30
CA VAL A 221 3.84 -10.58 -17.52
C VAL A 221 2.50 -11.08 -17.04
N SER A 222 1.84 -10.35 -16.19
CA SER A 222 0.60 -10.77 -15.56
C SER A 222 -0.50 -9.72 -15.71
N GLU A 223 -1.73 -10.15 -15.47
CA GLU A 223 -2.94 -9.34 -15.49
C GLU A 223 -3.72 -9.57 -14.19
N ALA A 224 -4.00 -8.50 -13.48
CA ALA A 224 -4.97 -8.41 -12.40
C ALA A 224 -5.61 -7.02 -12.46
N TRP A 225 -5.48 -6.15 -11.46
CA TRP A 225 -5.85 -4.74 -11.57
C TRP A 225 -4.95 -4.00 -12.54
N ALA A 226 -3.64 -4.18 -12.42
CA ALA A 226 -2.73 -3.81 -13.49
C ALA A 226 -2.99 -4.69 -14.71
N SER A 227 -3.46 -4.10 -15.81
CA SER A 227 -3.85 -4.83 -17.03
C SER A 227 -2.67 -5.53 -17.70
N LYS A 228 -1.46 -5.05 -17.46
CA LYS A 228 -0.23 -5.61 -18.02
C LYS A 228 0.98 -5.28 -17.15
N GLN A 229 1.16 -6.04 -16.09
CA GLN A 229 2.31 -5.91 -15.19
C GLN A 229 3.52 -6.64 -15.76
N HIS A 230 4.62 -5.94 -15.98
CA HIS A 230 5.89 -6.49 -16.42
C HIS A 230 6.84 -6.68 -15.25
N PHE A 231 7.29 -7.90 -15.06
CA PHE A 231 8.26 -8.25 -14.04
C PHE A 231 9.40 -9.09 -14.66
N TYR A 232 10.63 -8.64 -14.48
CA TYR A 232 11.86 -9.32 -14.90
C TYR A 232 12.74 -9.57 -13.70
N PHE A 233 13.48 -10.67 -13.72
CA PHE A 233 14.39 -11.01 -12.64
C PHE A 233 15.71 -11.58 -13.15
N HIS A 234 16.75 -11.40 -12.33
CA HIS A 234 18.00 -12.10 -12.42
C HIS A 234 18.35 -12.66 -11.05
N LEU A 235 18.55 -13.97 -10.97
CA LEU A 235 18.79 -14.73 -9.76
C LEU A 235 20.17 -15.37 -9.81
N GLU A 236 20.92 -15.26 -8.71
CA GLU A 236 22.20 -15.97 -8.52
C GLU A 236 22.17 -16.81 -7.24
N LEU A 237 22.89 -17.93 -7.27
CA LEU A 237 22.99 -18.94 -6.22
C LEU A 237 24.43 -19.03 -5.71
N SER A 238 24.65 -19.12 -4.40
CA SER A 238 25.98 -19.34 -3.83
C SER A 238 26.54 -20.73 -4.13
N GLU A 239 25.64 -21.71 -4.33
CA GLU A 239 25.98 -23.10 -4.60
C GLU A 239 25.47 -23.52 -5.99
N PRO A 240 26.27 -24.26 -6.78
CA PRO A 240 25.84 -24.78 -8.07
C PRO A 240 24.80 -25.90 -7.90
N PHE A 241 23.69 -25.83 -8.61
CA PHE A 241 22.75 -26.93 -8.66
C PHE A 241 23.30 -28.08 -9.53
N GLN A 242 22.98 -29.31 -9.16
CA GLN A 242 23.40 -30.52 -9.88
C GLN A 242 22.50 -30.81 -11.09
N LYS A 243 21.18 -30.66 -10.90
CA LYS A 243 20.14 -30.93 -11.90
C LYS A 243 19.08 -29.84 -11.86
N SER A 244 18.47 -29.61 -13.00
CA SER A 244 17.27 -28.76 -13.15
C SER A 244 16.19 -29.55 -13.88
N ARG A 245 14.92 -29.25 -13.55
CA ARG A 245 13.74 -29.78 -14.22
C ARG A 245 12.76 -28.63 -14.47
N VAL A 246 12.54 -28.32 -15.74
CA VAL A 246 11.50 -27.39 -16.16
C VAL A 246 10.15 -28.11 -16.06
N ILE A 247 9.18 -27.42 -15.51
CA ILE A 247 7.78 -27.83 -15.39
C ILE A 247 6.96 -26.76 -16.08
N ASP A 248 6.71 -26.99 -17.36
CA ASP A 248 5.91 -26.12 -18.22
C ASP A 248 4.82 -26.98 -18.87
N LYS A 249 3.89 -27.45 -18.04
CA LYS A 249 2.84 -28.37 -18.42
C LYS A 249 1.59 -28.11 -17.58
N ASP A 250 0.43 -28.21 -18.20
CA ASP A 250 -0.88 -28.07 -17.55
C ASP A 250 -1.06 -26.71 -16.82
N GLY A 251 -0.50 -25.61 -17.41
CA GLY A 251 -0.53 -24.27 -16.82
C GLY A 251 0.47 -24.06 -15.67
N GLN A 252 1.44 -24.96 -15.49
CA GLN A 252 2.49 -24.81 -14.49
C GLN A 252 3.78 -24.29 -15.13
N HIS A 253 4.24 -23.10 -14.69
CA HIS A 253 5.44 -22.43 -15.22
C HIS A 253 6.51 -22.35 -14.14
N LYS A 254 7.22 -23.49 -13.90
CA LYS A 254 8.09 -23.68 -12.75
C LYS A 254 9.44 -24.30 -13.14
N LEU A 255 10.45 -24.02 -12.33
CA LEU A 255 11.78 -24.61 -12.47
C LEU A 255 12.21 -25.18 -11.11
N LEU A 256 12.46 -26.50 -11.08
CA LEU A 256 12.96 -27.19 -9.89
C LEU A 256 14.48 -27.39 -10.01
N LEU A 257 15.24 -26.83 -9.08
CA LEU A 257 16.68 -26.97 -8.94
C LEU A 257 16.98 -28.01 -7.87
N THR A 258 17.93 -28.94 -8.15
CA THR A 258 18.37 -29.98 -7.19
C THR A 258 19.83 -29.74 -6.82
N PHE A 259 20.10 -29.72 -5.52
CA PHE A 259 21.43 -29.52 -4.93
C PHE A 259 21.98 -30.80 -4.29
N PRO A 260 23.31 -30.87 -4.02
CA PRO A 260 23.93 -32.00 -3.29
C PRO A 260 23.25 -32.26 -1.94
N GLU A 261 23.27 -33.52 -1.49
CA GLU A 261 22.69 -33.90 -0.20
C GLU A 261 23.40 -33.26 0.99
N ASN A 262 24.70 -33.04 0.87
CA ASN A 262 25.53 -32.42 1.89
C ASN A 262 25.47 -30.88 1.90
N THR A 263 24.63 -30.26 1.08
CA THR A 263 24.43 -28.81 1.10
C THR A 263 23.78 -28.40 2.42
N GLU A 264 24.48 -27.65 3.22
CA GLU A 264 23.98 -27.16 4.54
C GLU A 264 23.32 -25.78 4.42
N LYS A 265 23.80 -24.94 3.49
CA LYS A 265 23.32 -23.58 3.30
C LYS A 265 23.31 -23.22 1.80
N ILE A 266 22.30 -22.46 1.40
CA ILE A 266 22.25 -21.79 0.08
C ILE A 266 21.89 -20.34 0.31
N LEU A 267 22.70 -19.44 -0.24
CA LEU A 267 22.33 -18.04 -0.41
C LEU A 267 21.77 -17.85 -1.82
N VAL A 268 20.72 -17.08 -1.93
CA VAL A 268 20.14 -16.66 -3.21
C VAL A 268 20.05 -15.15 -3.20
N ARG A 269 20.56 -14.49 -4.24
CA ARG A 269 20.37 -13.07 -4.44
C ARG A 269 19.60 -12.82 -5.72
N VAL A 270 18.64 -11.91 -5.68
CA VAL A 270 17.71 -11.65 -6.77
C VAL A 270 17.64 -10.16 -7.04
N GLY A 271 17.87 -9.75 -8.27
CA GLY A 271 17.53 -8.40 -8.74
C GLY A 271 16.24 -8.44 -9.53
N ILE A 272 15.44 -7.38 -9.45
CA ILE A 272 14.19 -7.22 -10.19
C ILE A 272 14.17 -5.95 -11.02
N SER A 273 13.37 -5.92 -12.07
CA SER A 273 13.19 -4.79 -12.99
C SER A 273 11.82 -4.86 -13.68
N ALA A 274 11.26 -3.71 -14.02
CA ALA A 274 10.09 -3.62 -14.91
C ALA A 274 10.48 -3.44 -16.39
N VAL A 275 11.79 -3.35 -16.68
CA VAL A 275 12.34 -3.05 -18.01
C VAL A 275 12.71 -4.32 -18.75
N ASP A 276 13.74 -5.03 -18.27
CA ASP A 276 14.27 -6.26 -18.84
C ASP A 276 15.14 -7.05 -17.83
N ALA A 277 15.55 -8.26 -18.22
CA ALA A 277 16.38 -9.13 -17.38
C ALA A 277 17.81 -8.58 -17.18
N GLU A 278 18.31 -7.75 -18.09
CA GLU A 278 19.60 -7.08 -17.94
C GLU A 278 19.52 -5.96 -16.90
N GLY A 279 18.44 -5.19 -16.91
CA GLY A 279 18.14 -4.20 -15.85
C GLY A 279 18.09 -4.87 -14.48
N ALA A 280 17.38 -6.00 -14.35
CA ALA A 280 17.35 -6.80 -13.12
C ALA A 280 18.77 -7.25 -12.68
N ARG A 281 19.60 -7.70 -13.62
CA ARG A 281 20.98 -8.07 -13.34
C ARG A 281 21.82 -6.87 -12.88
N ASN A 282 21.68 -5.74 -13.55
CA ASN A 282 22.43 -4.52 -13.22
C ASN A 282 22.04 -3.98 -11.84
N ASN A 283 20.75 -4.02 -11.50
CA ASN A 283 20.23 -3.69 -10.17
C ASN A 283 20.88 -4.58 -9.10
N LEU A 284 20.88 -5.90 -9.32
CA LEU A 284 21.49 -6.86 -8.40
C LEU A 284 22.98 -6.57 -8.16
N LEU A 285 23.75 -6.48 -9.23
CA LEU A 285 25.20 -6.33 -9.15
C LEU A 285 25.61 -4.99 -8.53
N LYS A 286 24.80 -3.95 -8.73
CA LYS A 286 25.05 -2.62 -8.15
C LYS A 286 24.74 -2.57 -6.66
N GLU A 287 23.61 -3.18 -6.24
CA GLU A 287 23.09 -3.00 -4.89
C GLU A 287 23.52 -4.11 -3.91
N ILE A 288 23.64 -5.36 -4.40
CA ILE A 288 24.11 -6.51 -3.62
C ILE A 288 25.26 -7.22 -4.39
N PRO A 289 26.46 -6.61 -4.43
CA PRO A 289 27.57 -7.15 -5.22
C PRO A 289 28.21 -8.41 -4.65
N ASP A 290 28.03 -8.68 -3.36
CA ASP A 290 28.66 -9.79 -2.63
C ASP A 290 27.63 -10.66 -1.91
N TRP A 291 28.13 -11.72 -1.24
CA TRP A 291 27.32 -12.70 -0.50
C TRP A 291 27.22 -12.42 1.01
N ASP A 292 27.58 -11.22 1.47
CA ASP A 292 27.50 -10.84 2.89
C ASP A 292 26.07 -10.41 3.28
N PHE A 293 25.27 -11.39 3.67
CA PHE A 293 23.88 -11.17 4.14
C PHE A 293 23.79 -10.12 5.27
N ASN A 294 24.73 -10.18 6.22
CA ASN A 294 24.67 -9.30 7.37
C ASN A 294 25.01 -7.84 7.01
N ASN A 295 25.90 -7.64 6.04
CA ASN A 295 26.22 -6.32 5.51
C ASN A 295 25.00 -5.72 4.77
N VAL A 296 24.30 -6.50 3.95
CA VAL A 296 23.06 -6.05 3.28
C VAL A 296 22.02 -5.64 4.32
N ARG A 297 21.79 -6.50 5.34
CA ARG A 297 20.89 -6.21 6.46
C ARG A 297 21.27 -4.93 7.20
N ALA A 298 22.52 -4.76 7.53
CA ALA A 298 22.99 -3.56 8.24
C ALA A 298 22.76 -2.28 7.42
N LYS A 299 22.98 -2.33 6.09
CA LYS A 299 22.72 -1.20 5.18
C LYS A 299 21.23 -0.81 5.16
N VAL A 300 20.34 -1.76 4.98
CA VAL A 300 18.89 -1.46 4.93
C VAL A 300 18.35 -1.00 6.29
N THR A 301 18.85 -1.56 7.40
CA THR A 301 18.49 -1.08 8.74
C THR A 301 18.91 0.39 8.91
N LYS A 302 20.12 0.76 8.45
CA LYS A 302 20.57 2.14 8.48
C LYS A 302 19.72 3.07 7.61
N MET A 303 19.25 2.60 6.44
CA MET A 303 18.32 3.37 5.60
C MET A 303 17.03 3.66 6.36
N TRP A 304 16.47 2.67 7.03
CA TRP A 304 15.27 2.85 7.86
C TRP A 304 15.50 3.80 9.03
N ASP A 305 16.61 3.67 9.74
CA ASP A 305 16.93 4.59 10.84
C ASP A 305 17.02 6.05 10.37
N ILE A 306 17.59 6.30 9.19
CA ILE A 306 17.65 7.64 8.60
C ILE A 306 16.25 8.17 8.29
N GLU A 307 15.38 7.36 7.69
CA GLU A 307 14.03 7.80 7.32
C GLU A 307 13.13 7.99 8.55
N LEU A 308 13.16 7.06 9.50
CA LEU A 308 12.38 7.14 10.72
C LEU A 308 12.83 8.26 11.68
N ALA A 309 14.12 8.64 11.63
CA ALA A 309 14.67 9.75 12.42
C ALA A 309 14.21 11.15 11.94
N ARG A 310 13.49 11.25 10.81
CA ARG A 310 12.90 12.52 10.34
C ARG A 310 11.89 13.11 11.32
N ILE A 311 11.30 12.26 12.18
CA ILE A 311 10.45 12.69 13.29
C ILE A 311 11.02 12.11 14.58
N ASP A 312 11.48 12.98 15.48
CA ASP A 312 11.95 12.57 16.82
C ASP A 312 10.77 12.54 17.80
N PHE A 313 9.98 11.49 17.74
CA PHE A 313 8.86 11.27 18.65
C PHE A 313 9.32 10.57 19.93
N LYS A 314 8.81 11.02 21.08
CA LYS A 314 9.10 10.45 22.40
C LYS A 314 7.82 10.31 23.21
N ALA A 315 7.62 9.15 23.79
CA ALA A 315 6.53 8.87 24.75
C ALA A 315 7.06 8.03 25.91
N PRO A 316 6.49 8.17 27.11
CA PRO A 316 6.88 7.33 28.26
C PRO A 316 6.56 5.84 28.05
N ASP A 317 5.47 5.54 27.33
CA ASP A 317 5.06 4.16 27.04
C ASP A 317 5.69 3.68 25.71
N VAL A 318 6.40 2.59 25.79
CA VAL A 318 7.02 1.92 24.64
C VAL A 318 5.99 1.48 23.59
N LYS A 319 4.76 1.12 23.99
CA LYS A 319 3.69 0.76 23.04
C LYS A 319 3.30 1.95 22.16
N VAL A 320 3.22 3.14 22.74
CA VAL A 320 2.95 4.37 21.99
C VAL A 320 4.08 4.68 21.01
N MET A 321 5.33 4.47 21.42
CA MET A 321 6.50 4.57 20.54
C MET A 321 6.43 3.56 19.40
N THR A 322 6.08 2.29 19.70
CA THR A 322 5.94 1.23 18.71
C THR A 322 4.83 1.55 17.71
N ASN A 323 3.65 1.96 18.18
CA ASN A 323 2.54 2.35 17.30
C ASN A 323 2.94 3.50 16.37
N PHE A 324 3.57 4.54 16.92
CA PHE A 324 4.00 5.69 16.14
C PHE A 324 5.02 5.32 15.05
N TYR A 325 6.12 4.66 15.43
CA TYR A 325 7.16 4.33 14.46
C TYR A 325 6.76 3.24 13.48
N THR A 326 5.85 2.34 13.86
CA THR A 326 5.28 1.36 12.93
C THR A 326 4.33 2.03 11.92
N ALA A 327 3.50 2.98 12.36
CA ALA A 327 2.67 3.77 11.44
C ALA A 327 3.55 4.58 10.47
N LEU A 328 4.62 5.22 10.97
CA LEU A 328 5.57 5.94 10.12
C LEU A 328 6.32 5.00 9.14
N TYR A 329 6.68 3.79 9.58
CA TYR A 329 7.25 2.75 8.74
C TYR A 329 6.29 2.36 7.60
N HIS A 330 5.02 2.09 7.90
CA HIS A 330 4.01 1.77 6.87
C HIS A 330 3.83 2.93 5.88
N SER A 331 3.88 4.18 6.34
CA SER A 331 3.80 5.35 5.46
C SER A 331 5.00 5.46 4.49
N PHE A 332 6.11 4.76 4.72
CA PHE A 332 7.31 4.80 3.88
C PHE A 332 7.57 3.50 3.11
N LEU A 333 6.60 2.58 3.10
CA LEU A 333 6.69 1.37 2.26
C LEU A 333 6.39 1.68 0.79
N GLN A 334 5.44 2.58 0.53
CA GLN A 334 4.99 3.00 -0.81
C GLN A 334 4.85 4.52 -0.85
N PRO A 335 4.87 5.15 -2.07
CA PRO A 335 5.09 4.60 -3.42
C PRO A 335 6.48 3.99 -3.61
N ASN A 336 6.61 3.06 -4.58
CA ASN A 336 7.87 2.32 -4.78
C ASN A 336 8.70 2.90 -5.93
N VAL A 337 10.02 2.96 -5.76
CA VAL A 337 10.95 3.26 -6.85
C VAL A 337 10.72 2.28 -8.00
N PHE A 338 10.62 2.78 -9.22
CA PHE A 338 10.24 1.98 -10.41
C PHE A 338 11.24 2.05 -11.56
N ASN A 339 12.30 2.84 -11.41
CA ASN A 339 13.39 2.89 -12.37
C ASN A 339 14.54 1.99 -11.95
N ASP A 340 15.25 1.43 -12.93
CA ASP A 340 16.50 0.69 -12.76
C ASP A 340 17.66 1.63 -12.36
N VAL A 341 18.78 1.05 -11.93
CA VAL A 341 19.97 1.82 -11.52
C VAL A 341 20.62 2.62 -12.66
N ASP A 342 20.31 2.26 -13.90
CA ASP A 342 20.73 3.00 -15.11
C ASP A 342 19.74 4.10 -15.52
N GLY A 343 18.66 4.28 -14.77
CA GLY A 343 17.64 5.30 -15.00
C GLY A 343 16.52 4.88 -15.97
N ARG A 344 16.56 3.68 -16.56
CA ARG A 344 15.45 3.19 -17.42
C ARG A 344 14.24 2.80 -16.58
N TYR A 345 13.04 2.98 -17.13
CA TYR A 345 11.78 2.57 -16.50
C TYR A 345 10.72 2.30 -17.58
N ARG A 346 9.67 1.57 -17.21
CA ARG A 346 8.50 1.36 -18.08
C ARG A 346 7.45 2.43 -17.80
N GLY A 347 7.03 3.14 -18.86
CA GLY A 347 6.00 4.18 -18.79
C GLY A 347 4.58 3.64 -18.90
N ARG A 348 3.59 4.50 -18.67
CA ARG A 348 2.15 4.19 -18.85
C ARG A 348 1.77 3.84 -20.29
N ASP A 349 2.54 4.28 -21.27
CA ASP A 349 2.44 3.89 -22.68
C ASP A 349 3.03 2.50 -22.97
N ASN A 350 3.45 1.78 -21.93
CA ASN A 350 4.13 0.49 -22.00
C ASN A 350 5.47 0.51 -22.77
N GLN A 351 6.06 1.68 -23.02
CA GLN A 351 7.37 1.85 -23.63
C GLN A 351 8.46 1.99 -22.54
N ILE A 352 9.70 1.79 -22.96
CA ILE A 352 10.84 2.00 -22.08
C ILE A 352 11.35 3.43 -22.25
N HIS A 353 11.40 4.14 -21.16
CA HIS A 353 11.91 5.52 -21.06
C HIS A 353 13.17 5.56 -20.20
N SER A 354 13.84 6.72 -20.21
CA SER A 354 14.99 7.02 -19.37
C SER A 354 14.79 8.34 -18.63
N ILE A 355 15.23 8.37 -17.39
CA ILE A 355 15.23 9.58 -16.57
C ILE A 355 16.29 10.54 -17.11
N THR A 356 15.90 11.79 -17.39
CA THR A 356 16.77 12.85 -17.94
C THR A 356 16.98 13.99 -16.96
N ASP A 357 16.16 14.10 -15.92
CA ASP A 357 16.16 15.21 -14.94
C ASP A 357 16.79 14.81 -13.59
N GLY A 358 17.27 13.58 -13.44
CA GLY A 358 17.85 13.05 -12.21
C GLY A 358 16.85 12.75 -11.10
N MET A 359 15.53 12.94 -11.36
CA MET A 359 14.45 12.62 -10.43
C MET A 359 14.00 11.17 -10.62
N LYS A 360 13.89 10.40 -9.54
CA LYS A 360 13.43 9.00 -9.61
C LYS A 360 12.03 8.87 -10.21
N GLN A 361 11.74 7.70 -10.81
CA GLN A 361 10.41 7.27 -11.19
C GLN A 361 9.83 6.39 -10.09
N TYR A 362 8.54 6.54 -9.82
CA TYR A 362 7.82 5.76 -8.82
C TYR A 362 6.57 5.10 -9.41
N THR A 363 6.03 4.12 -8.68
CA THR A 363 4.77 3.43 -8.95
C THR A 363 4.03 3.17 -7.64
N VAL A 364 2.81 2.67 -7.73
CA VAL A 364 1.87 2.41 -6.64
C VAL A 364 1.40 3.73 -6.02
N PHE A 365 0.54 4.41 -6.76
CA PHE A 365 -0.10 5.64 -6.31
C PHE A 365 -1.60 5.43 -6.14
N SER A 366 -2.03 5.13 -4.94
CA SER A 366 -3.44 5.11 -4.53
C SER A 366 -3.84 6.50 -4.03
N LEU A 367 -4.13 7.42 -4.95
CA LEU A 367 -4.24 8.84 -4.61
C LEU A 367 -5.51 9.20 -3.85
N TRP A 368 -6.61 8.45 -4.05
CA TRP A 368 -7.84 8.61 -3.27
C TRP A 368 -7.61 8.43 -1.76
N ASP A 369 -6.71 7.51 -1.40
CA ASP A 369 -6.32 7.23 -0.02
C ASP A 369 -5.29 8.24 0.48
N THR A 370 -4.21 8.42 -0.29
CA THR A 370 -2.98 9.04 0.22
C THR A 370 -2.97 10.57 0.18
N TYR A 371 -3.83 11.22 -0.63
CA TYR A 371 -3.93 12.69 -0.64
C TYR A 371 -4.41 13.25 0.69
N ARG A 372 -5.18 12.46 1.47
CA ARG A 372 -5.83 12.88 2.72
C ARG A 372 -4.84 13.13 3.85
N GLY A 373 -3.77 12.34 3.95
CA GLY A 373 -2.81 12.42 5.05
C GLY A 373 -1.37 12.13 4.67
N THR A 374 -1.11 11.09 3.88
CA THR A 374 0.24 10.61 3.56
C THR A 374 1.02 11.62 2.72
N HIS A 375 0.46 12.14 1.63
CA HIS A 375 1.13 13.18 0.84
C HIS A 375 1.31 14.49 1.60
N PRO A 376 0.33 15.01 2.37
CA PRO A 376 0.56 16.12 3.28
C PRO A 376 1.70 15.89 4.29
N LEU A 377 1.81 14.68 4.86
CA LEU A 377 2.95 14.31 5.71
C LEU A 377 4.26 14.38 4.93
N TYR A 378 4.30 13.90 3.68
CA TYR A 378 5.51 13.96 2.86
C TYR A 378 5.98 15.39 2.58
N THR A 379 5.08 16.35 2.46
CA THR A 379 5.46 17.77 2.35
C THR A 379 6.24 18.29 3.56
N LEU A 380 6.09 17.66 4.72
CA LEU A 380 6.80 18.01 5.94
C LEU A 380 8.14 17.27 6.06
N VAL A 381 8.16 15.96 5.74
CA VAL A 381 9.30 15.08 6.06
C VAL A 381 10.01 14.49 4.84
N GLN A 382 9.42 14.58 3.62
CA GLN A 382 9.90 13.97 2.38
C GLN A 382 9.88 14.94 1.19
N GLN A 383 10.25 16.22 1.38
CA GLN A 383 10.08 17.26 0.37
C GLN A 383 10.76 16.93 -0.97
N LYS A 384 11.97 16.34 -0.94
CA LYS A 384 12.63 15.88 -2.15
C LYS A 384 11.80 14.82 -2.89
N ARG A 385 11.29 13.80 -2.17
CA ARG A 385 10.44 12.76 -2.77
C ARG A 385 9.11 13.33 -3.26
N THR A 386 8.55 14.33 -2.59
CA THR A 386 7.35 15.03 -3.08
C THR A 386 7.58 15.62 -4.48
N ASN A 387 8.73 16.26 -4.72
CA ASN A 387 9.09 16.72 -6.07
C ASN A 387 9.25 15.53 -7.04
N GLU A 388 9.93 14.45 -6.65
CA GLU A 388 10.09 13.24 -7.47
C GLU A 388 8.74 12.60 -7.83
N PHE A 389 7.77 12.56 -6.90
CA PHE A 389 6.41 12.07 -7.17
C PHE A 389 5.69 12.93 -8.21
N ILE A 390 5.79 14.27 -8.09
CA ILE A 390 5.18 15.18 -9.07
C ILE A 390 5.83 15.04 -10.45
N HIS A 391 7.15 14.90 -10.52
CA HIS A 391 7.83 14.55 -11.78
C HIS A 391 7.31 13.24 -12.37
N THR A 392 7.07 12.24 -11.53
CA THR A 392 6.45 10.98 -11.96
C THR A 392 5.05 11.22 -12.52
N PHE A 393 4.19 11.99 -11.85
CA PHE A 393 2.84 12.32 -12.34
C PHE A 393 2.88 13.04 -13.70
N LEU A 394 3.81 13.96 -13.88
CA LEU A 394 3.94 14.69 -15.15
C LEU A 394 4.44 13.79 -16.29
N ARG A 395 5.35 12.83 -16.02
CA ARG A 395 5.75 11.83 -17.01
C ARG A 395 4.60 10.89 -17.35
N GLN A 396 3.84 10.45 -16.33
CA GLN A 396 2.66 9.61 -16.53
C GLN A 396 1.58 10.34 -17.32
N PHE A 397 1.39 11.64 -17.11
CA PHE A 397 0.51 12.48 -17.93
C PHE A 397 0.96 12.52 -19.39
N GLU A 398 2.24 12.72 -19.66
CA GLU A 398 2.77 12.74 -21.04
C GLU A 398 2.64 11.38 -21.75
N GLN A 399 2.69 10.28 -21.00
CA GLN A 399 2.67 8.91 -21.53
C GLN A 399 1.25 8.35 -21.64
N GLY A 400 0.37 8.68 -20.68
CA GLY A 400 -0.99 8.16 -20.59
C GLY A 400 -2.08 9.13 -21.03
N GLY A 401 -1.78 10.43 -21.10
CA GLY A 401 -2.74 11.46 -21.51
C GLY A 401 -3.50 12.12 -20.35
N ASP A 402 -3.39 11.60 -19.12
CA ASP A 402 -3.97 12.17 -17.90
C ASP A 402 -3.07 11.95 -16.69
N LEU A 403 -3.32 12.73 -15.63
CA LEU A 403 -2.65 12.55 -14.34
C LEU A 403 -3.13 11.26 -13.67
N PRO A 404 -2.28 10.57 -12.87
CA PRO A 404 -2.66 9.32 -12.24
C PRO A 404 -3.79 9.49 -11.23
N VAL A 405 -4.63 8.47 -11.14
CA VAL A 405 -5.68 8.28 -10.12
C VAL A 405 -5.30 7.12 -9.20
N TRP A 406 -5.13 5.93 -9.77
CA TRP A 406 -4.64 4.74 -9.08
C TRP A 406 -3.67 3.97 -9.98
N GLU A 407 -2.43 4.43 -10.03
CA GLU A 407 -1.42 3.85 -10.90
C GLU A 407 -0.71 2.67 -10.23
N LEU A 408 -0.58 1.55 -10.94
CA LEU A 408 0.05 0.32 -10.51
C LEU A 408 0.97 -0.26 -11.59
N SER A 409 2.27 -0.28 -11.32
CA SER A 409 3.28 -0.91 -12.19
C SER A 409 3.25 -0.41 -13.65
N GLY A 410 3.12 0.90 -13.84
CA GLY A 410 3.01 1.54 -15.16
C GLY A 410 1.63 1.41 -15.80
N ASN A 411 0.61 1.00 -15.07
CA ASN A 411 -0.77 0.92 -15.56
C ASN A 411 -1.66 1.82 -14.73
N GLU A 412 -2.53 2.60 -15.39
CA GLU A 412 -3.63 3.25 -14.70
C GLU A 412 -4.78 2.27 -14.57
N THR A 413 -5.31 2.12 -13.36
CA THR A 413 -6.41 1.20 -13.10
C THR A 413 -7.75 1.88 -13.07
N GLU A 414 -7.78 3.23 -13.02
CA GLU A 414 -8.98 4.06 -12.85
C GLU A 414 -9.84 3.62 -11.64
N CYS A 415 -9.20 2.95 -10.70
CA CYS A 415 -9.85 2.56 -9.47
C CYS A 415 -10.01 3.78 -8.57
N MET A 416 -11.13 3.85 -7.88
CA MET A 416 -11.53 4.98 -7.06
C MET A 416 -11.87 6.23 -7.85
N ILE A 417 -12.35 7.23 -7.14
CA ILE A 417 -12.88 8.48 -7.67
C ILE A 417 -11.89 9.63 -7.48
N GLY A 418 -12.22 10.77 -8.05
CA GLY A 418 -11.38 11.97 -7.94
C GLY A 418 -10.27 12.03 -9.00
N TYR A 419 -9.55 13.14 -9.01
CA TYR A 419 -8.28 13.34 -9.72
C TYR A 419 -7.27 14.00 -8.76
N HIS A 420 -7.07 13.32 -7.63
CA HIS A 420 -6.40 13.86 -6.44
C HIS A 420 -4.90 14.12 -6.60
N SER A 421 -4.30 13.75 -7.76
CA SER A 421 -3.01 14.31 -8.16
C SER A 421 -3.02 15.83 -8.13
N ALA A 422 -4.18 16.46 -8.42
CA ALA A 422 -4.35 17.91 -8.32
C ALA A 422 -4.14 18.42 -6.90
N SER A 423 -4.66 17.71 -5.89
CA SER A 423 -4.45 18.03 -4.48
C SER A 423 -2.96 17.95 -4.10
N VAL A 424 -2.28 16.86 -4.48
CA VAL A 424 -0.86 16.65 -4.16
C VAL A 424 0.02 17.73 -4.79
N ILE A 425 -0.22 18.06 -6.06
CA ILE A 425 0.54 19.09 -6.79
C ILE A 425 0.31 20.48 -6.19
N ALA A 426 -0.96 20.85 -5.95
CA ALA A 426 -1.31 22.16 -5.41
C ALA A 426 -0.76 22.34 -3.97
N ASP A 427 -0.88 21.32 -3.10
CA ASP A 427 -0.38 21.36 -1.74
C ASP A 427 1.15 21.57 -1.71
N ALA A 428 1.88 20.82 -2.53
CA ALA A 428 3.32 20.98 -2.67
C ALA A 428 3.69 22.39 -3.17
N TYR A 429 3.03 22.87 -4.23
CA TYR A 429 3.29 24.18 -4.80
C TYR A 429 3.06 25.31 -3.79
N LEU A 430 1.93 25.29 -3.08
CA LEU A 430 1.57 26.30 -2.09
C LEU A 430 2.50 26.28 -0.86
N LYS A 431 3.08 25.14 -0.54
CA LYS A 431 4.10 24.97 0.51
C LYS A 431 5.52 25.28 0.03
N ASN A 432 5.66 25.85 -1.16
CA ASN A 432 6.96 26.20 -1.79
C ASN A 432 7.86 24.99 -2.11
N ILE A 433 7.29 23.80 -2.24
CA ILE A 433 7.93 22.58 -2.75
C ILE A 433 7.61 22.53 -4.25
N LYS A 434 8.49 23.12 -5.09
CA LYS A 434 8.17 23.38 -6.50
C LYS A 434 9.38 23.24 -7.44
N GLU A 435 10.19 22.21 -7.22
CA GLU A 435 11.27 21.84 -8.13
C GLU A 435 10.70 21.09 -9.37
N PHE A 436 9.61 21.60 -9.93
CA PHE A 436 8.93 21.08 -11.12
C PHE A 436 8.35 22.21 -11.95
N ASP A 437 8.02 21.94 -13.21
CA ASP A 437 7.36 22.91 -14.09
C ASP A 437 5.91 23.15 -13.65
N ALA A 438 5.68 24.25 -12.95
CA ALA A 438 4.39 24.58 -12.36
C ALA A 438 3.32 24.95 -13.40
N ASP A 439 3.69 25.58 -14.51
CA ASP A 439 2.74 25.86 -15.63
C ASP A 439 2.31 24.56 -16.31
N LYS A 440 3.25 23.64 -16.57
CA LYS A 440 2.96 22.31 -17.09
C LYS A 440 2.05 21.52 -16.14
N ALA A 441 2.35 21.56 -14.83
CA ALA A 441 1.57 20.87 -13.81
C ALA A 441 0.13 21.40 -13.76
N LEU A 442 -0.07 22.74 -13.73
CA LEU A 442 -1.40 23.33 -13.78
C LEU A 442 -2.15 22.95 -15.06
N ASN A 443 -1.47 22.95 -16.22
CA ASN A 443 -2.09 22.55 -17.49
C ASN A 443 -2.50 21.08 -17.47
N ALA A 444 -1.71 20.18 -16.88
CA ALA A 444 -2.04 18.77 -16.72
C ALA A 444 -3.26 18.57 -15.81
N MET A 445 -3.35 19.31 -14.69
CA MET A 445 -4.52 19.30 -13.80
C MET A 445 -5.78 19.73 -14.53
N VAL A 446 -5.72 20.87 -15.23
CA VAL A 446 -6.83 21.40 -16.05
C VAL A 446 -7.25 20.42 -17.14
N TYR A 447 -6.29 19.81 -17.83
CA TYR A 447 -6.58 18.83 -18.88
C TYR A 447 -7.29 17.60 -18.30
N THR A 448 -6.77 17.02 -17.23
CA THR A 448 -7.33 15.83 -16.56
C THR A 448 -8.75 16.07 -16.06
N SER A 449 -9.05 17.26 -15.51
CA SER A 449 -10.40 17.64 -15.08
C SER A 449 -11.40 17.73 -16.23
N LYS A 450 -10.93 17.98 -17.47
CA LYS A 450 -11.77 18.19 -18.67
C LYS A 450 -12.01 16.92 -19.51
N ILE A 451 -11.41 15.80 -19.19
CA ILE A 451 -11.66 14.50 -19.83
C ILE A 451 -13.14 14.11 -19.63
N ASN A 452 -13.80 13.63 -20.71
CA ASN A 452 -15.25 13.35 -20.70
C ASN A 452 -15.60 11.96 -20.17
N GLU A 453 -14.97 11.52 -19.09
CA GLU A 453 -15.12 10.21 -18.49
C GLU A 453 -15.48 10.32 -17.00
N LEU A 454 -15.96 9.24 -16.41
CA LEU A 454 -16.25 9.10 -14.98
C LEU A 454 -17.18 10.20 -14.44
N GLY A 455 -18.13 10.65 -15.25
CA GLY A 455 -19.11 11.67 -14.85
C GLY A 455 -18.62 13.13 -14.90
N LYS A 456 -17.33 13.39 -15.23
CA LYS A 456 -16.75 14.74 -15.25
C LYS A 456 -17.45 15.70 -16.23
N ASN A 457 -17.94 15.18 -17.37
CA ASN A 457 -18.73 15.96 -18.32
C ASN A 457 -20.09 16.42 -17.75
N PHE A 458 -20.76 15.58 -16.97
CA PHE A 458 -22.02 15.91 -16.29
C PHE A 458 -21.80 16.93 -15.18
N PHE A 459 -20.74 16.72 -14.36
CA PHE A 459 -20.34 17.65 -13.32
C PHE A 459 -20.10 19.07 -13.86
N ARG A 460 -19.32 19.22 -14.94
CA ARG A 460 -19.06 20.53 -15.57
C ARG A 460 -20.32 21.17 -16.16
N ARG A 461 -21.19 20.37 -16.81
CA ARG A 461 -22.38 20.88 -17.47
C ARG A 461 -23.48 21.27 -16.51
N ASN A 462 -23.74 20.45 -15.50
CA ASN A 462 -24.90 20.55 -14.63
C ASN A 462 -24.58 21.13 -13.24
N GLY A 463 -23.29 21.18 -12.87
CA GLY A 463 -22.84 21.51 -11.51
C GLY A 463 -23.02 20.35 -10.52
N PHE A 464 -23.44 19.17 -10.96
CA PHE A 464 -23.51 17.93 -10.19
C PHE A 464 -23.65 16.73 -11.12
N ILE A 465 -23.44 15.54 -10.58
CA ILE A 465 -23.66 14.27 -11.27
C ILE A 465 -25.00 13.69 -10.81
N SER A 466 -25.88 13.38 -11.75
CA SER A 466 -27.14 12.72 -11.45
C SER A 466 -26.93 11.21 -11.28
N SER A 467 -27.66 10.58 -10.35
CA SER A 467 -27.62 9.13 -10.09
C SER A 467 -28.07 8.26 -11.29
N GLY A 468 -28.60 8.88 -12.34
CA GLY A 468 -28.96 8.20 -13.58
C GLY A 468 -27.88 8.33 -14.67
N ASP A 469 -26.89 9.21 -14.47
CA ASP A 469 -25.83 9.52 -15.44
C ASP A 469 -24.53 8.74 -15.12
N GLU A 470 -24.23 8.58 -13.82
CA GLU A 470 -22.99 7.95 -13.36
C GLU A 470 -23.20 7.35 -11.95
N PRO A 471 -22.65 6.18 -11.61
CA PRO A 471 -22.58 5.68 -10.24
C PRO A 471 -21.69 6.57 -9.36
N GLU A 472 -21.86 6.45 -8.05
CA GLU A 472 -21.13 7.23 -7.03
C GLU A 472 -21.30 8.73 -7.18
N SER A 473 -22.47 9.12 -7.68
CA SER A 473 -22.78 10.48 -8.14
C SER A 473 -22.57 11.57 -7.08
N VAL A 474 -22.88 11.29 -5.81
CA VAL A 474 -22.67 12.25 -4.71
C VAL A 474 -21.18 12.36 -4.42
N SER A 475 -20.50 11.24 -4.19
CA SER A 475 -19.08 11.21 -3.87
C SER A 475 -18.24 11.88 -4.96
N LYS A 476 -18.47 11.52 -6.24
CA LYS A 476 -17.78 12.15 -7.39
C LYS A 476 -18.05 13.65 -7.48
N THR A 477 -19.29 14.09 -7.22
CA THR A 477 -19.60 15.53 -7.21
C THR A 477 -18.81 16.27 -6.13
N LEU A 478 -18.72 15.71 -4.95
CA LEU A 478 -18.04 16.31 -3.80
C LEU A 478 -16.52 16.35 -4.02
N GLU A 479 -15.94 15.24 -4.47
CA GLU A 479 -14.49 15.12 -4.61
C GLU A 479 -13.97 15.90 -5.83
N TYR A 480 -14.71 15.94 -6.94
CA TYR A 480 -14.36 16.82 -8.07
C TYR A 480 -14.45 18.30 -7.69
N ALA A 481 -15.39 18.71 -6.83
CA ALA A 481 -15.44 20.07 -6.33
C ALA A 481 -14.20 20.43 -5.49
N TYR A 482 -13.71 19.49 -4.69
CA TYR A 482 -12.45 19.66 -3.94
C TYR A 482 -11.22 19.73 -4.87
N ASP A 483 -11.13 18.84 -5.85
CA ASP A 483 -10.01 18.86 -6.82
C ASP A 483 -9.99 20.15 -7.64
N ASP A 484 -11.16 20.67 -8.03
CA ASP A 484 -11.30 21.96 -8.68
C ASP A 484 -10.85 23.13 -7.80
N PHE A 485 -11.10 23.07 -6.49
CA PHE A 485 -10.54 24.03 -5.55
C PHE A 485 -9.00 23.99 -5.56
N CYS A 486 -8.39 22.81 -5.61
CA CYS A 486 -6.94 22.66 -5.67
C CYS A 486 -6.36 23.31 -6.95
N ILE A 487 -7.03 23.13 -8.09
CA ILE A 487 -6.68 23.82 -9.35
C ILE A 487 -6.78 25.34 -9.20
N ALA A 488 -7.88 25.83 -8.63
CA ALA A 488 -8.08 27.27 -8.38
C ALA A 488 -7.00 27.85 -7.47
N ALA A 489 -6.67 27.17 -6.39
CA ALA A 489 -5.66 27.61 -5.42
C ALA A 489 -4.27 27.71 -6.07
N MET A 490 -3.88 26.74 -6.87
CA MET A 490 -2.60 26.77 -7.60
C MET A 490 -2.61 27.86 -8.68
N ALA A 491 -3.71 28.02 -9.42
CA ALA A 491 -3.88 29.05 -10.44
C ALA A 491 -3.71 30.46 -9.87
N THR A 492 -4.26 30.73 -8.66
CA THR A 492 -4.05 31.98 -7.94
C THR A 492 -2.57 32.23 -7.67
N GLY A 493 -1.83 31.21 -7.18
CA GLY A 493 -0.40 31.30 -6.93
C GLY A 493 0.44 31.59 -8.17
N LEU A 494 -0.04 31.18 -9.36
CA LEU A 494 0.59 31.43 -10.67
C LEU A 494 0.07 32.69 -11.38
N GLY A 495 -0.90 33.43 -10.80
CA GLY A 495 -1.51 34.60 -11.41
C GLY A 495 -2.43 34.29 -12.61
N LYS A 496 -2.89 33.06 -12.76
CA LYS A 496 -3.78 32.60 -13.87
C LYS A 496 -5.24 32.83 -13.48
N MET A 497 -5.66 34.09 -13.45
CA MET A 497 -6.96 34.50 -12.88
C MET A 497 -8.18 33.97 -13.63
N ASP A 498 -8.07 33.71 -14.94
CA ASP A 498 -9.16 33.11 -15.73
C ASP A 498 -9.42 31.66 -15.28
N ILE A 499 -8.34 30.86 -15.08
CA ILE A 499 -8.42 29.51 -14.55
C ILE A 499 -8.96 29.55 -13.11
N TYR A 500 -8.44 30.44 -12.27
CA TYR A 500 -8.96 30.63 -10.92
C TYR A 500 -10.47 30.86 -10.93
N SER A 501 -10.96 31.79 -11.72
CA SER A 501 -12.40 32.14 -11.75
C SER A 501 -13.29 30.97 -12.19
N GLU A 502 -12.85 30.20 -13.20
CA GLU A 502 -13.55 29.01 -13.68
C GLU A 502 -13.63 27.95 -12.56
N TYR A 503 -12.48 27.58 -12.00
CA TYR A 503 -12.37 26.45 -11.06
C TYR A 503 -12.84 26.78 -9.66
N TYR A 504 -12.68 28.02 -9.17
CA TYR A 504 -13.26 28.44 -7.89
C TYR A 504 -14.79 28.38 -7.92
N LYS A 505 -15.42 28.82 -9.04
CA LYS A 505 -16.86 28.68 -9.21
C LYS A 505 -17.29 27.21 -9.22
N SER A 506 -16.53 26.35 -9.89
CA SER A 506 -16.81 24.91 -9.98
C SER A 506 -16.62 24.21 -8.62
N SER A 507 -15.67 24.65 -7.80
CA SER A 507 -15.44 24.11 -6.47
C SER A 507 -16.62 24.28 -5.50
N LEU A 508 -17.52 25.21 -5.78
CA LEU A 508 -18.74 25.39 -5.00
C LEU A 508 -19.89 24.46 -5.42
N ASN A 509 -19.69 23.61 -6.40
CA ASN A 509 -20.71 22.68 -6.90
C ASN A 509 -21.15 21.63 -5.88
N PHE A 510 -20.38 21.39 -4.81
CA PHE A 510 -20.81 20.53 -3.69
C PHE A 510 -22.14 20.97 -3.08
N ILE A 511 -22.48 22.28 -3.16
CA ILE A 511 -23.74 22.86 -2.68
C ILE A 511 -24.95 22.21 -3.38
N ASN A 512 -24.80 21.81 -4.64
CA ASN A 512 -25.90 21.28 -5.46
C ASN A 512 -26.39 19.89 -5.01
N VAL A 513 -25.63 19.17 -4.22
CA VAL A 513 -26.02 17.87 -3.64
C VAL A 513 -26.35 17.95 -2.15
N TYR A 514 -26.27 19.14 -1.54
CA TYR A 514 -26.72 19.36 -0.18
C TYR A 514 -28.25 19.56 -0.13
N ASP A 515 -28.94 18.71 0.60
CA ASP A 515 -30.38 18.83 0.85
C ASP A 515 -30.63 19.63 2.16
N PRO A 516 -31.12 20.87 2.08
CA PRO A 516 -31.31 21.72 3.27
C PRO A 516 -32.43 21.22 4.20
N GLN A 517 -33.34 20.36 3.73
CA GLN A 517 -34.40 19.81 4.56
C GLN A 517 -33.88 18.68 5.45
N THR A 518 -33.03 17.81 4.91
CA THR A 518 -32.48 16.68 5.65
C THR A 518 -31.14 17.01 6.31
N LYS A 519 -30.44 18.03 5.82
CA LYS A 519 -29.08 18.43 6.20
C LYS A 519 -28.03 17.35 5.88
N PHE A 520 -28.24 16.62 4.77
CA PHE A 520 -27.33 15.62 4.26
C PHE A 520 -26.92 15.92 2.81
N MET A 521 -25.76 15.44 2.41
CA MET A 521 -25.42 15.30 0.99
C MET A 521 -26.23 14.15 0.42
N ARG A 522 -27.11 14.45 -0.54
CA ARG A 522 -28.11 13.54 -1.07
C ARG A 522 -28.04 13.48 -2.59
N ALA A 523 -28.23 12.30 -3.13
CA ALA A 523 -28.25 12.11 -4.58
C ALA A 523 -29.44 12.84 -5.23
N ARG A 524 -29.22 13.25 -6.49
CA ARG A 524 -30.26 13.78 -7.37
C ARG A 524 -30.46 12.86 -8.56
N ARG A 525 -31.69 12.72 -9.00
CA ARG A 525 -32.04 12.06 -10.26
C ARG A 525 -32.65 13.10 -11.19
N GLY A 526 -31.89 13.53 -12.18
CA GLY A 526 -32.21 14.74 -12.90
C GLY A 526 -32.24 15.95 -11.95
N GLY A 527 -33.31 16.78 -12.00
CA GLY A 527 -33.48 17.93 -11.12
C GLY A 527 -34.03 17.63 -9.72
N LEU A 528 -34.49 16.41 -9.45
CA LEU A 528 -35.20 16.04 -8.22
C LEU A 528 -34.30 15.29 -7.24
N TRP A 529 -34.60 15.39 -5.93
CA TRP A 529 -33.94 14.59 -4.91
C TRP A 529 -34.28 13.11 -5.09
N TYR A 530 -33.25 12.25 -5.01
CA TYR A 530 -33.45 10.79 -5.08
C TYR A 530 -34.28 10.32 -3.87
N SER A 531 -35.29 9.51 -4.12
CA SER A 531 -36.22 9.04 -3.11
C SER A 531 -36.58 7.56 -3.35
N PRO A 532 -36.78 6.75 -2.30
CA PRO A 532 -36.70 7.10 -0.87
C PRO A 532 -35.28 7.45 -0.44
N PHE A 533 -35.10 8.12 0.73
CA PHE A 533 -33.81 8.50 1.28
C PHE A 533 -33.67 7.98 2.71
N ASP A 534 -32.68 7.14 2.91
CA ASP A 534 -32.20 6.68 4.21
C ASP A 534 -30.70 7.04 4.31
N PRO A 535 -30.29 7.93 5.27
CA PRO A 535 -28.89 8.34 5.38
C PRO A 535 -27.95 7.23 5.85
N THR A 536 -28.47 6.11 6.38
CA THR A 536 -27.68 4.93 6.79
C THR A 536 -27.49 3.92 5.66
N GLU A 537 -28.17 4.12 4.52
CA GLU A 537 -28.13 3.19 3.40
C GLU A 537 -26.79 3.29 2.64
N VAL A 538 -26.08 2.17 2.61
CA VAL A 538 -24.90 1.99 1.75
C VAL A 538 -25.42 1.63 0.35
N ASN A 539 -25.25 2.55 -0.60
CA ASN A 539 -25.75 2.39 -1.97
C ASN A 539 -24.76 2.94 -3.02
N PHE A 540 -25.09 2.79 -4.29
CA PHE A 540 -24.23 3.20 -5.41
C PHE A 540 -24.17 4.71 -5.68
N ASN A 541 -24.72 5.57 -4.84
CA ASN A 541 -24.53 7.01 -4.94
C ASN A 541 -23.30 7.49 -4.14
N TYR A 542 -22.77 6.65 -3.26
CA TYR A 542 -21.62 6.95 -2.41
C TYR A 542 -20.54 5.88 -2.61
N THR A 543 -19.31 6.31 -2.71
CA THR A 543 -18.14 5.42 -2.81
C THR A 543 -17.86 4.83 -1.42
N GLU A 544 -18.01 3.50 -1.30
CA GLU A 544 -17.73 2.74 -0.07
C GLU A 544 -18.35 3.35 1.20
N ALA A 545 -19.53 3.94 1.08
CA ALA A 545 -20.07 4.76 2.15
C ALA A 545 -21.60 4.87 2.11
N ASN A 546 -22.14 5.55 3.10
CA ASN A 546 -23.49 6.08 3.14
C ASN A 546 -23.48 7.61 3.22
N SER A 547 -24.66 8.23 3.32
CA SER A 547 -24.78 9.68 3.37
C SER A 547 -24.16 10.31 4.62
N TYR A 548 -24.16 9.64 5.77
CA TYR A 548 -23.47 10.13 6.96
C TYR A 548 -21.97 10.31 6.71
N GLN A 549 -21.35 9.36 6.01
CA GLN A 549 -19.91 9.30 5.80
C GLN A 549 -19.41 10.24 4.69
N TYR A 550 -20.32 10.87 3.93
CA TYR A 550 -19.95 11.88 2.92
C TYR A 550 -20.53 13.26 3.17
N SER A 551 -21.48 13.43 4.11
CA SER A 551 -22.18 14.72 4.27
C SER A 551 -21.32 15.85 4.78
N LEU A 552 -20.15 15.56 5.36
CA LEU A 552 -19.19 16.57 5.80
C LEU A 552 -17.99 16.70 4.84
N TYR A 553 -18.06 16.07 3.65
CA TYR A 553 -16.95 16.16 2.70
C TYR A 553 -17.02 17.45 1.87
N ALA A 554 -16.55 18.53 2.47
CA ALA A 554 -16.23 19.79 1.82
C ALA A 554 -14.99 20.41 2.51
N PRO A 555 -13.81 19.72 2.51
CA PRO A 555 -12.65 20.14 3.29
C PRO A 555 -12.10 21.50 2.90
N HIS A 556 -12.37 21.96 1.67
CA HIS A 556 -11.99 23.28 1.14
C HIS A 556 -12.97 24.39 1.48
N ALA A 557 -14.13 24.08 2.06
CA ALA A 557 -15.22 25.02 2.24
C ALA A 557 -16.01 24.77 3.56
N VAL A 558 -15.28 24.41 4.63
CA VAL A 558 -15.87 24.06 5.94
C VAL A 558 -16.75 25.18 6.49
N GLU A 559 -16.34 26.45 6.35
CA GLU A 559 -17.14 27.60 6.80
C GLU A 559 -18.47 27.68 6.04
N ILE A 560 -18.45 27.54 4.70
CA ILE A 560 -19.66 27.55 3.87
C ILE A 560 -20.59 26.40 4.26
N LEU A 561 -20.03 25.20 4.45
CA LEU A 561 -20.81 24.03 4.88
C LEU A 561 -21.44 24.27 6.26
N THR A 562 -20.68 24.84 7.19
CA THR A 562 -21.17 25.19 8.54
C THR A 562 -22.35 26.17 8.48
N ASP A 563 -22.25 27.20 7.65
CA ASP A 563 -23.33 28.18 7.43
C ASP A 563 -24.59 27.53 6.84
N MET A 564 -24.40 26.64 5.83
CA MET A 564 -25.50 25.88 5.21
C MET A 564 -26.21 24.96 6.22
N MET A 565 -25.49 24.42 7.18
CA MET A 565 -26.03 23.58 8.24
C MET A 565 -26.78 24.39 9.32
N GLY A 566 -26.61 25.71 9.36
CA GLY A 566 -27.24 26.62 10.30
C GLY A 566 -26.32 27.11 11.42
N GLY A 567 -25.02 27.14 11.16
CA GLY A 567 -23.99 27.66 12.07
C GLY A 567 -23.31 26.60 12.92
N LYS A 568 -22.38 27.03 13.75
CA LYS A 568 -21.47 26.20 14.55
C LYS A 568 -22.18 25.21 15.47
N ASP A 569 -23.18 25.67 16.24
CA ASP A 569 -23.98 24.79 17.11
C ASP A 569 -24.69 23.67 16.32
N SER A 570 -25.11 24.00 15.10
CA SER A 570 -25.74 22.99 14.21
C SER A 570 -24.71 21.96 13.67
N LEU A 571 -23.51 22.38 13.39
CA LEU A 571 -22.41 21.49 13.00
C LEU A 571 -22.03 20.57 14.18
N GLU A 572 -21.88 21.11 15.39
CA GLU A 572 -21.60 20.36 16.61
C GLU A 572 -22.69 19.28 16.85
N ASN A 573 -23.94 19.67 16.84
CA ASN A 573 -25.06 18.75 16.99
C ASN A 573 -25.10 17.67 15.89
N TRP A 574 -24.68 18.01 14.67
CA TRP A 574 -24.61 17.06 13.58
C TRP A 574 -23.45 16.05 13.77
N LEU A 575 -22.29 16.53 14.24
CA LEU A 575 -21.14 15.69 14.60
C LEU A 575 -21.51 14.74 15.75
N ASP A 576 -22.14 15.26 16.82
CA ASP A 576 -22.60 14.42 17.94
C ASP A 576 -23.56 13.33 17.47
N ARG A 577 -24.47 13.66 16.54
CA ARG A 577 -25.37 12.68 15.94
C ARG A 577 -24.60 11.64 15.12
N LEU A 578 -23.57 12.02 14.35
CA LEU A 578 -22.72 11.10 13.61
C LEU A 578 -22.09 10.04 14.53
N PHE A 579 -21.54 10.45 15.67
CA PHE A 579 -20.85 9.57 16.61
C PHE A 579 -21.78 8.79 17.54
N THR A 580 -23.06 9.17 17.67
CA THR A 580 -24.03 8.57 18.61
C THR A 580 -25.16 7.80 17.94
N THR A 581 -25.40 7.97 16.63
CA THR A 581 -26.42 7.20 15.89
C THR A 581 -26.04 5.71 15.88
N GLU A 582 -27.03 4.83 16.02
CA GLU A 582 -26.80 3.37 16.02
C GLU A 582 -25.92 2.92 14.85
N MET A 583 -25.01 1.99 15.12
CA MET A 583 -24.04 1.45 14.15
C MET A 583 -24.67 0.56 13.07
N LYS A 584 -25.99 0.40 13.04
CA LYS A 584 -26.67 -0.42 12.03
C LYS A 584 -26.62 0.27 10.67
N LEU A 585 -25.94 -0.34 9.73
CA LEU A 585 -25.98 0.03 8.33
C LEU A 585 -27.14 -0.65 7.63
N SER A 586 -27.73 0.01 6.65
CA SER A 586 -28.72 -0.56 5.73
C SER A 586 -28.13 -0.62 4.30
N GLY A 587 -28.85 -1.27 3.38
CA GLY A 587 -28.42 -1.38 1.98
C GLY A 587 -27.41 -2.50 1.70
N ARG A 588 -26.46 -2.26 0.78
CA ARG A 588 -25.45 -3.26 0.39
C ARG A 588 -24.37 -3.45 1.46
N HIS A 589 -23.81 -4.65 1.51
CA HIS A 589 -22.62 -4.90 2.30
C HIS A 589 -21.39 -4.26 1.64
N GLN A 590 -20.57 -3.54 2.43
CA GLN A 590 -19.31 -2.96 2.01
C GLN A 590 -18.23 -3.31 3.05
N VAL A 591 -17.21 -4.04 2.61
CA VAL A 591 -16.17 -4.60 3.50
C VAL A 591 -15.28 -3.53 4.12
N ASP A 592 -15.11 -2.39 3.43
CA ASP A 592 -14.21 -1.31 3.83
C ASP A 592 -14.80 -0.46 4.97
N ILE A 593 -16.12 -0.46 5.17
CA ILE A 593 -16.76 0.28 6.25
C ILE A 593 -16.51 -0.44 7.58
N THR A 594 -15.41 -0.09 8.23
CA THR A 594 -14.94 -0.70 9.48
C THR A 594 -14.68 0.35 10.56
N GLY A 595 -14.42 -0.10 11.80
CA GLY A 595 -14.08 0.80 12.90
C GLY A 595 -15.19 1.78 13.28
N LEU A 596 -16.46 1.38 13.15
CA LEU A 596 -17.62 2.24 13.39
C LEU A 596 -17.70 2.75 14.83
N ILE A 597 -17.90 4.05 14.95
CA ILE A 597 -18.35 4.76 16.18
C ILE A 597 -19.59 5.54 15.78
N GLY A 598 -20.78 5.06 16.13
CA GLY A 598 -22.01 5.53 15.52
C GLY A 598 -22.00 5.26 14.01
N GLN A 599 -22.21 6.28 13.20
CA GLN A 599 -22.10 6.24 11.74
C GLN A 599 -20.73 6.69 11.21
N TYR A 600 -19.83 7.15 12.10
CA TYR A 600 -18.45 7.46 11.76
C TYR A 600 -17.66 6.16 11.49
N ALA A 601 -17.16 6.01 10.28
CA ALA A 601 -16.35 4.85 9.88
C ALA A 601 -14.85 5.20 9.94
N HIS A 602 -14.20 4.97 11.10
CA HIS A 602 -12.78 5.28 11.27
C HIS A 602 -11.88 4.49 10.31
N GLY A 603 -12.28 3.29 9.95
CA GLY A 603 -11.50 2.40 9.08
C GLY A 603 -11.67 2.66 7.59
N ASN A 604 -12.39 3.71 7.15
CA ASN A 604 -12.53 4.05 5.74
C ASN A 604 -12.31 5.55 5.47
N GLU A 605 -11.79 5.85 4.30
CA GLU A 605 -11.24 7.14 3.87
C GLU A 605 -12.21 8.32 3.96
N PRO A 606 -13.49 8.21 3.54
CA PRO A 606 -14.43 9.35 3.56
C PRO A 606 -14.61 9.99 4.93
N SER A 607 -14.38 9.24 5.99
CA SER A 607 -14.59 9.70 7.37
C SER A 607 -13.36 10.34 8.03
N HIS A 608 -12.15 10.17 7.49
CA HIS A 608 -10.89 10.47 8.18
C HIS A 608 -10.77 11.91 8.70
N HIS A 609 -11.36 12.91 8.01
CA HIS A 609 -11.29 14.32 8.43
C HIS A 609 -12.37 14.71 9.45
N MET A 610 -13.45 13.93 9.59
CA MET A 610 -14.68 14.37 10.25
C MET A 610 -14.49 14.64 11.74
N ALA A 611 -13.72 13.83 12.46
CA ALA A 611 -13.47 14.04 13.89
C ALA A 611 -12.77 15.37 14.17
N TYR A 612 -11.99 15.89 13.23
CA TYR A 612 -11.26 17.14 13.36
C TYR A 612 -12.16 18.36 13.12
N LEU A 613 -13.37 18.18 12.57
CA LEU A 613 -14.31 19.29 12.32
C LEU A 613 -14.87 19.89 13.61
N TYR A 614 -14.77 19.22 14.75
CA TYR A 614 -15.04 19.84 16.06
C TYR A 614 -14.15 21.08 16.33
N ASN A 615 -13.03 21.23 15.64
CA ASN A 615 -12.22 22.46 15.73
C ASN A 615 -12.89 23.70 15.11
N TYR A 616 -13.98 23.52 14.38
CA TYR A 616 -14.75 24.59 13.72
C TYR A 616 -16.08 24.92 14.43
N THR A 617 -16.41 24.18 15.50
CA THR A 617 -17.60 24.37 16.33
C THR A 617 -17.40 25.41 17.42
#